data_7aafb1f9b5a71f95c8b2e412fd12f25f
#
_entry.id   7aafb1f9b5a71f95c8b2e412fd12f25f
#
_cell.length_a   1.000
_cell.length_b   1.000
_cell.length_c   1.000
_cell.angle_alpha   90.00
_cell.angle_beta   90.00
_cell.angle_gamma   90.00
#
_symmetry.space_group_name_H-M   'P 1'
#
loop_
_entity.id
_entity.type
_entity.pdbx_description
1 polymer ?
#
loop_
_entity_poly.entity_id
_entity_poly.type
_entity_poly.pdbx_seq_one_letter_code
_entity_poly.pdbx_strand_id
1 'polypeptide(L)'
;MSSSPLFQQSLRRLKPAKHQKSLLYRHRSQLRFLSDLKPPFPKLLLDTTVYIDTLQGRLPDYAEVALRAGSLWHTTVTEAELAALAGLLNPGRSDTTDAISQVGASIDLRPAHRILTPDRYTWREAGMLAGLLARLQYGKNEHRKALNDSLIFLTAAKNGCVVLTRNVSEFDLLMQLDPRGHAIFYDSL
;
A
#
# COMPACT_ATOMS: atom_id res chain seq x y z
N MET A 1 -4.24 -36.77 0.46
CA MET A 1 -3.41 -35.88 -0.37
C MET A 1 -2.66 -34.93 0.56
N SER A 2 -1.34 -35.05 0.68
CA SER A 2 -0.53 -34.16 1.53
C SER A 2 -0.53 -32.76 0.91
N SER A 3 -1.14 -31.78 1.59
CA SER A 3 -1.09 -30.38 1.15
C SER A 3 0.37 -29.92 1.20
N SER A 4 0.90 -29.41 0.08
CA SER A 4 2.25 -28.82 0.05
C SER A 4 2.38 -27.79 1.18
N PRO A 5 3.53 -27.75 1.90
CA PRO A 5 3.78 -26.73 2.92
C PRO A 5 3.49 -25.34 2.36
N LEU A 6 2.80 -24.51 3.12
CA LEU A 6 2.35 -23.17 2.68
C LEU A 6 3.49 -22.25 2.19
N PHE A 7 4.70 -22.42 2.75
CA PHE A 7 5.89 -21.71 2.27
C PHE A 7 6.23 -22.11 0.82
N GLN A 8 6.14 -23.40 0.49
CA GLN A 8 6.38 -23.89 -0.86
C GLN A 8 5.31 -23.40 -1.86
N GLN A 9 4.08 -23.20 -1.40
CA GLN A 9 3.03 -22.61 -2.23
C GLN A 9 3.35 -21.15 -2.57
N SER A 10 3.84 -20.35 -1.61
CA SER A 10 4.29 -18.98 -1.84
C SER A 10 5.47 -18.91 -2.81
N LEU A 11 6.46 -19.83 -2.66
CA LEU A 11 7.58 -19.93 -3.62
C LEU A 11 7.11 -20.27 -5.04
N ARG A 12 6.16 -21.20 -5.19
CA ARG A 12 5.60 -21.54 -6.50
C ARG A 12 4.82 -20.40 -7.12
N ARG A 13 4.19 -19.57 -6.31
CA ARG A 13 3.39 -18.42 -6.73
C ARG A 13 4.27 -17.25 -7.17
N LEU A 14 5.17 -16.81 -6.32
CA LEU A 14 6.06 -15.67 -6.58
C LEU A 14 7.24 -16.01 -7.49
N LYS A 15 7.58 -17.30 -7.62
CA LYS A 15 8.62 -17.81 -8.52
C LYS A 15 9.95 -17.03 -8.46
N PRO A 16 10.57 -16.86 -7.27
CA PRO A 16 11.75 -16.00 -7.11
C PRO A 16 12.89 -16.28 -8.10
N ALA A 17 13.05 -17.54 -8.51
CA ALA A 17 14.08 -17.95 -9.47
C ALA A 17 13.86 -17.41 -10.90
N LYS A 18 12.64 -17.01 -11.26
CA LYS A 18 12.35 -16.41 -12.58
C LYS A 18 12.72 -14.94 -12.67
N HIS A 19 12.78 -14.24 -11.54
CA HIS A 19 13.12 -12.82 -11.49
C HIS A 19 14.63 -12.67 -11.29
N GLN A 20 15.37 -12.51 -12.39
CA GLN A 20 16.85 -12.44 -12.36
C GLN A 20 17.40 -11.08 -12.77
N LYS A 21 16.59 -10.24 -13.41
CA LYS A 21 16.98 -8.90 -13.90
C LYS A 21 16.19 -7.82 -13.16
N SER A 22 16.79 -6.63 -13.04
CA SER A 22 16.08 -5.45 -12.56
C SER A 22 14.83 -5.20 -13.41
N LEU A 23 13.77 -4.79 -12.73
CA LEU A 23 12.51 -4.41 -13.38
C LEU A 23 12.63 -2.99 -13.94
N LEU A 24 12.01 -2.74 -15.06
CA LEU A 24 11.88 -1.39 -15.60
C LEU A 24 10.53 -0.82 -15.18
N TYR A 25 10.52 0.46 -14.80
CA TYR A 25 9.28 1.17 -14.53
C TYR A 25 8.43 1.28 -15.79
N ARG A 26 7.15 0.98 -15.68
CA ARG A 26 6.21 1.13 -16.78
C ARG A 26 5.95 2.61 -17.08
N HIS A 27 5.73 2.92 -18.34
CA HIS A 27 5.31 4.26 -18.72
C HIS A 27 3.92 4.56 -18.14
N ARG A 28 3.64 5.83 -17.79
CA ARG A 28 2.37 6.29 -17.23
C ARG A 28 1.13 5.76 -17.98
N SER A 29 1.19 5.71 -19.31
CA SER A 29 0.09 5.21 -20.15
C SER A 29 -0.24 3.72 -19.97
N GLN A 30 0.61 2.96 -19.31
CA GLN A 30 0.42 1.55 -18.97
C GLN A 30 -0.13 1.34 -17.54
N LEU A 31 -0.29 2.43 -16.81
CA LEU A 31 -0.75 2.46 -15.42
C LEU A 31 -2.16 3.05 -15.37
N ARG A 32 -2.92 2.69 -14.31
CA ARG A 32 -4.26 3.22 -14.10
C ARG A 32 -4.20 4.40 -13.15
N PHE A 33 -4.64 5.55 -13.62
CA PHE A 33 -4.77 6.75 -12.79
C PHE A 33 -6.24 7.00 -12.43
N LEU A 34 -6.45 7.54 -11.23
CA LEU A 34 -7.78 7.82 -10.72
C LEU A 34 -8.48 8.92 -11.53
N SER A 35 -7.71 9.86 -12.08
CA SER A 35 -8.20 10.90 -12.99
C SER A 35 -8.91 10.36 -14.23
N ASP A 36 -8.55 9.14 -14.65
CA ASP A 36 -9.10 8.50 -15.86
C ASP A 36 -10.34 7.66 -15.55
N LEU A 37 -10.73 7.55 -14.27
CA LEU A 37 -11.82 6.70 -13.82
C LEU A 37 -13.09 7.52 -13.52
N LYS A 38 -14.21 6.87 -13.75
CA LYS A 38 -15.54 7.37 -13.38
C LYS A 38 -16.24 6.38 -12.43
N PRO A 39 -17.15 6.84 -11.56
CA PRO A 39 -17.97 5.93 -10.77
C PRO A 39 -18.71 4.89 -11.62
N PRO A 40 -18.97 3.68 -11.10
CA PRO A 40 -18.63 3.26 -9.74
C PRO A 40 -17.14 2.90 -9.59
N PHE A 41 -16.55 3.33 -8.47
CA PHE A 41 -15.17 2.98 -8.14
C PHE A 41 -15.08 1.55 -7.57
N PRO A 42 -13.96 0.83 -7.75
CA PRO A 42 -13.72 -0.43 -7.09
C PRO A 42 -13.61 -0.23 -5.57
N LYS A 43 -13.54 -1.34 -4.80
CA LYS A 43 -13.16 -1.28 -3.39
C LYS A 43 -11.73 -0.75 -3.28
N LEU A 44 -11.55 0.40 -2.65
CA LEU A 44 -10.25 1.06 -2.52
C LEU A 44 -9.64 0.78 -1.15
N LEU A 45 -8.46 0.18 -1.10
CA LEU A 45 -7.62 0.12 0.08
C LEU A 45 -6.68 1.32 0.06
N LEU A 46 -6.77 2.17 1.09
CA LEU A 46 -5.99 3.40 1.12
C LEU A 46 -4.56 3.14 1.62
N ASP A 47 -3.59 3.57 0.83
CA ASP A 47 -2.19 3.64 1.24
C ASP A 47 -1.95 4.84 2.16
N THR A 48 -0.86 4.82 2.92
CA THR A 48 -0.45 5.89 3.84
C THR A 48 -0.31 7.25 3.16
N THR A 49 0.11 7.29 1.89
CA THR A 49 0.23 8.52 1.11
C THR A 49 -1.09 9.27 0.98
N VAL A 50 -2.23 8.56 0.88
CA VAL A 50 -3.57 9.18 0.80
C VAL A 50 -3.89 9.98 2.06
N TYR A 51 -3.58 9.42 3.24
CA TYR A 51 -3.84 10.09 4.52
C TYR A 51 -2.94 11.30 4.70
N ILE A 52 -1.66 11.15 4.39
CA ILE A 52 -0.68 12.24 4.48
C ILE A 52 -1.12 13.38 3.56
N ASP A 53 -1.50 13.11 2.32
CA ASP A 53 -1.92 14.15 1.37
C ASP A 53 -3.26 14.78 1.78
N THR A 54 -4.19 14.00 2.35
CA THR A 54 -5.43 14.54 2.93
C THR A 54 -5.13 15.50 4.09
N LEU A 55 -4.30 15.09 5.04
CA LEU A 55 -3.93 15.90 6.21
C LEU A 55 -3.18 17.19 5.83
N GLN A 56 -2.45 17.15 4.71
CA GLN A 56 -1.66 18.28 4.21
C GLN A 56 -2.40 19.13 3.15
N GLY A 57 -3.66 18.82 2.85
CA GLY A 57 -4.45 19.54 1.85
C GLY A 57 -3.89 19.40 0.42
N ARG A 58 -3.21 18.29 0.12
CA ARG A 58 -2.59 18.01 -1.19
C ARG A 58 -3.36 16.99 -2.02
N LEU A 59 -4.48 16.51 -1.51
CA LEU A 59 -5.29 15.55 -2.25
C LEU A 59 -6.06 16.31 -3.35
N PRO A 60 -6.00 15.89 -4.63
CA PRO A 60 -6.72 16.56 -5.69
C PRO A 60 -8.24 16.30 -5.62
N ASP A 61 -9.05 17.23 -6.14
CA ASP A 61 -10.52 17.19 -6.06
C ASP A 61 -11.11 15.87 -6.56
N TYR A 62 -10.59 15.34 -7.67
CA TYR A 62 -11.07 14.06 -8.21
C TYR A 62 -10.81 12.88 -7.26
N ALA A 63 -9.75 12.94 -6.46
CA ALA A 63 -9.45 11.92 -5.46
C ALA A 63 -10.37 12.09 -4.25
N GLU A 64 -10.68 13.31 -3.82
CA GLU A 64 -11.70 13.55 -2.79
C GLU A 64 -13.06 13.01 -3.20
N VAL A 65 -13.47 13.23 -4.45
CA VAL A 65 -14.72 12.66 -4.98
C VAL A 65 -14.71 11.15 -4.88
N ALA A 66 -13.61 10.49 -5.23
CA ALA A 66 -13.48 9.04 -5.12
C ALA A 66 -13.51 8.55 -3.67
N LEU A 67 -12.92 9.29 -2.73
CA LEU A 67 -12.98 8.96 -1.29
C LEU A 67 -14.41 9.11 -0.74
N ARG A 68 -15.18 10.11 -1.19
CA ARG A 68 -16.56 10.32 -0.74
C ARG A 68 -17.54 9.30 -1.35
N ALA A 69 -17.34 8.91 -2.60
CA ALA A 69 -18.24 8.02 -3.35
C ALA A 69 -17.84 6.54 -3.31
N GLY A 70 -16.61 6.24 -2.91
CA GLY A 70 -16.03 4.91 -2.98
C GLY A 70 -16.29 4.03 -1.77
N SER A 71 -16.10 2.73 -1.95
CA SER A 71 -16.04 1.77 -0.84
C SER A 71 -14.61 1.71 -0.31
N LEU A 72 -14.36 2.44 0.79
CA LEU A 72 -13.02 2.59 1.36
C LEU A 72 -12.72 1.48 2.36
N TRP A 73 -11.48 1.01 2.30
CA TRP A 73 -10.91 0.03 3.21
C TRP A 73 -9.56 0.52 3.72
N HIS A 74 -9.17 0.07 4.88
CA HIS A 74 -7.98 0.48 5.61
C HIS A 74 -7.17 -0.75 6.01
N THR A 75 -5.92 -0.59 6.45
CA THR A 75 -5.14 -1.69 7.01
C THR A 75 -4.46 -1.28 8.31
N THR A 76 -4.27 -2.24 9.20
CA THR A 76 -3.48 -2.05 10.42
C THR A 76 -2.02 -1.69 10.11
N VAL A 77 -1.52 -2.00 8.90
CA VAL A 77 -0.19 -1.57 8.44
C VAL A 77 -0.15 -0.06 8.26
N THR A 78 -1.14 0.50 7.55
CA THR A 78 -1.28 1.95 7.38
C THR A 78 -1.49 2.66 8.72
N GLU A 79 -2.25 2.05 9.66
CA GLU A 79 -2.39 2.58 11.01
C GLU A 79 -1.05 2.64 11.75
N ALA A 80 -0.24 1.59 11.65
CA ALA A 80 1.09 1.56 12.28
C ALA A 80 2.02 2.63 11.68
N GLU A 81 1.99 2.87 10.37
CA GLU A 81 2.77 3.92 9.71
C GLU A 81 2.34 5.31 10.15
N LEU A 82 1.03 5.56 10.24
CA LEU A 82 0.50 6.82 10.72
C LEU A 82 0.82 7.04 12.21
N ALA A 83 0.69 6.01 13.03
CA ALA A 83 1.06 6.09 14.44
C ALA A 83 2.56 6.36 14.63
N ALA A 84 3.42 5.83 13.74
CA ALA A 84 4.85 6.12 13.76
C ALA A 84 5.14 7.61 13.49
N LEU A 85 4.33 8.30 12.69
CA LEU A 85 4.47 9.75 12.51
C LEU A 85 4.32 10.50 13.83
N ALA A 86 3.36 10.11 14.68
CA ALA A 86 3.19 10.72 16.00
C ALA A 86 4.43 10.54 16.89
N GLY A 87 5.10 9.38 16.80
CA GLY A 87 6.35 9.13 17.52
C GLY A 87 7.58 9.88 16.97
N LEU A 88 7.54 10.27 15.69
CA LEU A 88 8.62 11.00 15.02
C LEU A 88 8.53 12.52 15.17
N LEU A 89 7.36 13.05 15.48
CA LEU A 89 7.13 14.49 15.63
C LEU A 89 7.89 15.04 16.86
N ASN A 90 8.47 16.23 16.70
CA ASN A 90 9.21 16.88 17.79
C ASN A 90 8.21 17.51 18.79
N PRO A 91 8.13 17.02 20.04
CA PRO A 91 7.17 17.55 21.01
C PRO A 91 7.43 19.00 21.43
N GLY A 92 8.61 19.55 21.14
CA GLY A 92 8.96 20.96 21.40
C GLY A 92 8.38 21.98 20.39
N ARG A 93 7.73 21.52 19.32
CA ARG A 93 7.10 22.42 18.34
C ARG A 93 5.64 22.66 18.70
N SER A 94 5.17 23.88 18.54
CA SER A 94 3.80 24.27 18.88
C SER A 94 2.73 23.60 18.01
N ASP A 95 3.06 23.24 16.78
CA ASP A 95 2.17 22.60 15.80
C ASP A 95 2.08 21.07 15.96
N THR A 96 2.93 20.49 16.81
CA THR A 96 3.02 19.02 16.99
C THR A 96 1.76 18.42 17.61
N THR A 97 1.18 19.07 18.63
CA THR A 97 -0.03 18.59 19.30
C THR A 97 -1.21 18.49 18.34
N ASP A 98 -1.41 19.51 17.50
CA ASP A 98 -2.48 19.52 16.51
C ASP A 98 -2.25 18.45 15.44
N ALA A 99 -1.01 18.29 14.96
CA ALA A 99 -0.66 17.26 14.00
C ALA A 99 -0.91 15.84 14.57
N ILE A 100 -0.52 15.57 15.81
CA ILE A 100 -0.78 14.28 16.48
C ILE A 100 -2.29 14.05 16.63
N SER A 101 -3.05 15.06 17.02
CA SER A 101 -4.51 14.99 17.16
C SER A 101 -5.18 14.65 15.82
N GLN A 102 -4.77 15.30 14.73
CA GLN A 102 -5.28 15.00 13.38
C GLN A 102 -4.94 13.59 12.92
N VAL A 103 -3.72 13.12 13.16
CA VAL A 103 -3.33 11.73 12.86
C VAL A 103 -4.17 10.76 13.68
N GLY A 104 -4.32 10.98 14.99
CA GLY A 104 -5.16 10.16 15.86
C GLY A 104 -6.61 10.09 15.38
N ALA A 105 -7.22 11.24 15.08
CA ALA A 105 -8.57 11.30 14.54
C ALA A 105 -8.70 10.54 13.21
N SER A 106 -7.70 10.62 12.34
CA SER A 106 -7.68 9.88 11.06
C SER A 106 -7.63 8.36 11.26
N ILE A 107 -7.13 7.87 12.39
CA ILE A 107 -7.11 6.45 12.77
C ILE A 107 -8.44 6.06 13.43
N ASP A 108 -8.85 6.78 14.46
CA ASP A 108 -9.95 6.40 15.35
C ASP A 108 -11.34 6.50 14.69
N LEU A 109 -11.50 7.37 13.71
CA LEU A 109 -12.78 7.53 12.98
C LEU A 109 -13.06 6.43 11.96
N ARG A 110 -12.15 5.48 11.76
CA ARG A 110 -12.36 4.41 10.78
C ARG A 110 -13.30 3.34 11.34
N PRO A 111 -14.28 2.90 10.54
CA PRO A 111 -15.13 1.79 10.96
C PRO A 111 -14.33 0.49 11.11
N ALA A 112 -14.38 -0.14 12.27
CA ALA A 112 -13.59 -1.35 12.57
C ALA A 112 -13.79 -2.48 11.54
N HIS A 113 -14.99 -2.62 10.99
CA HIS A 113 -15.31 -3.63 9.98
C HIS A 113 -14.70 -3.32 8.59
N ARG A 114 -14.07 -2.17 8.41
CA ARG A 114 -13.35 -1.74 7.20
C ARG A 114 -11.84 -1.80 7.37
N ILE A 115 -11.35 -2.21 8.52
CA ILE A 115 -9.92 -2.33 8.81
C ILE A 115 -9.49 -3.77 8.58
N LEU A 116 -8.54 -3.98 7.68
CA LEU A 116 -7.98 -5.28 7.34
C LEU A 116 -6.65 -5.49 8.06
N THR A 117 -6.50 -6.62 8.72
CA THR A 117 -5.23 -7.02 9.34
C THR A 117 -4.58 -8.12 8.51
N PRO A 118 -3.32 -7.94 8.06
CA PRO A 118 -2.58 -8.99 7.37
C PRO A 118 -2.44 -10.22 8.25
N ASP A 119 -2.80 -11.40 7.74
CA ASP A 119 -2.60 -12.64 8.45
C ASP A 119 -1.14 -13.16 8.30
N ARG A 120 -0.82 -14.23 9.03
CA ARG A 120 0.50 -14.86 9.02
C ARG A 120 1.00 -15.19 7.62
N TYR A 121 0.12 -15.56 6.72
CA TYR A 121 0.49 -15.93 5.35
C TYR A 121 0.81 -14.70 4.52
N THR A 122 0.04 -13.65 4.66
CA THR A 122 0.26 -12.34 4.02
C THR A 122 1.60 -11.76 4.47
N TRP A 123 1.92 -11.81 5.76
CA TRP A 123 3.23 -11.39 6.30
C TRP A 123 4.39 -12.15 5.66
N ARG A 124 4.27 -13.46 5.52
CA ARG A 124 5.30 -14.30 4.90
C ARG A 124 5.50 -13.98 3.42
N GLU A 125 4.41 -13.84 2.67
CA GLU A 125 4.47 -13.48 1.24
C GLU A 125 5.01 -12.07 1.05
N ALA A 126 4.62 -11.12 1.89
CA ALA A 126 5.14 -9.75 1.87
C ALA A 126 6.66 -9.71 2.11
N GLY A 127 7.15 -10.47 3.11
CA GLY A 127 8.59 -10.60 3.33
C GLY A 127 9.34 -11.18 2.11
N MET A 128 8.74 -12.15 1.43
CA MET A 128 9.32 -12.74 0.21
C MET A 128 9.31 -11.73 -0.95
N LEU A 129 8.22 -10.99 -1.12
CA LEU A 129 8.06 -9.98 -2.17
C LEU A 129 9.02 -8.80 -1.94
N ALA A 130 9.11 -8.31 -0.71
CA ALA A 130 10.06 -7.27 -0.31
C ALA A 130 11.53 -7.71 -0.52
N GLY A 131 11.84 -8.98 -0.22
CA GLY A 131 13.15 -9.57 -0.50
C GLY A 131 13.47 -9.64 -2.00
N LEU A 132 12.47 -9.92 -2.84
CA LEU A 132 12.62 -9.88 -4.30
C LEU A 132 12.91 -8.45 -4.78
N LEU A 133 12.14 -7.46 -4.34
CA LEU A 133 12.37 -6.05 -4.69
C LEU A 133 13.76 -5.59 -4.25
N ALA A 134 14.17 -5.90 -3.02
CA ALA A 134 15.49 -5.55 -2.54
C ALA A 134 16.60 -6.14 -3.42
N ARG A 135 16.48 -7.41 -3.78
CA ARG A 135 17.45 -8.07 -4.65
C ARG A 135 17.52 -7.49 -6.05
N LEU A 136 16.38 -7.06 -6.61
CA LEU A 136 16.27 -6.61 -7.99
C LEU A 136 16.53 -5.11 -8.16
N GLN A 137 16.23 -4.28 -7.14
CA GLN A 137 16.15 -2.83 -7.28
C GLN A 137 16.99 -2.06 -6.25
N TYR A 138 16.94 -2.42 -4.97
CA TYR A 138 17.43 -1.54 -3.89
C TYR A 138 18.76 -1.99 -3.28
N GLY A 139 19.12 -3.24 -3.46
CA GLY A 139 20.22 -3.88 -2.74
C GLY A 139 19.74 -4.77 -1.59
N LYS A 140 20.50 -5.83 -1.33
CA LYS A 140 20.07 -6.95 -0.47
C LYS A 140 19.66 -6.55 0.95
N ASN A 141 20.21 -5.49 1.49
CA ASN A 141 19.92 -5.05 2.87
C ASN A 141 18.69 -4.14 2.99
N GLU A 142 18.08 -3.75 1.88
CA GLU A 142 17.01 -2.76 1.82
C GLU A 142 15.59 -3.38 1.80
N HIS A 143 15.47 -4.69 2.09
CA HIS A 143 14.18 -5.39 2.04
C HIS A 143 13.12 -4.80 2.98
N ARG A 144 13.54 -4.11 4.06
CA ARG A 144 12.62 -3.45 5.00
C ARG A 144 11.87 -2.28 4.37
N LYS A 145 12.44 -1.61 3.39
CA LYS A 145 11.81 -0.47 2.71
C LYS A 145 10.51 -0.85 2.00
N ALA A 146 10.47 -2.02 1.39
CA ALA A 146 9.33 -2.48 0.62
C ALA A 146 8.36 -3.38 1.42
N LEU A 147 8.62 -3.63 2.72
CA LEU A 147 7.82 -4.59 3.48
C LEU A 147 6.39 -4.09 3.70
N ASN A 148 6.22 -2.84 4.13
CA ASN A 148 4.90 -2.29 4.39
C ASN A 148 4.07 -2.15 3.12
N ASP A 149 4.66 -1.65 2.03
CA ASP A 149 4.00 -1.58 0.72
C ASP A 149 3.58 -2.96 0.21
N SER A 150 4.44 -3.97 0.41
CA SER A 150 4.12 -5.37 0.08
C SER A 150 2.97 -5.92 0.93
N LEU A 151 2.90 -5.57 2.22
CA LEU A 151 1.79 -5.94 3.12
C LEU A 151 0.48 -5.29 2.68
N ILE A 152 0.48 -3.99 2.41
CA ILE A 152 -0.69 -3.25 1.92
C ILE A 152 -1.17 -3.85 0.61
N PHE A 153 -0.26 -4.05 -0.35
CA PHE A 153 -0.54 -4.62 -1.66
C PHE A 153 -1.17 -6.00 -1.60
N LEU A 154 -0.56 -6.93 -0.85
CA LEU A 154 -1.07 -8.31 -0.72
C LEU A 154 -2.35 -8.39 0.10
N THR A 155 -2.53 -7.51 1.09
CA THR A 155 -3.78 -7.41 1.85
C THR A 155 -4.92 -6.94 0.95
N ALA A 156 -4.69 -5.96 0.08
CA ALA A 156 -5.65 -5.52 -0.92
C ALA A 156 -6.02 -6.67 -1.87
N ALA A 157 -5.02 -7.32 -2.47
CA ALA A 157 -5.22 -8.42 -3.40
C ALA A 157 -6.05 -9.56 -2.81
N LYS A 158 -5.78 -9.93 -1.56
CA LYS A 158 -6.49 -11.00 -0.84
C LYS A 158 -7.96 -10.69 -0.57
N ASN A 159 -8.29 -9.41 -0.38
CA ASN A 159 -9.63 -8.97 0.00
C ASN A 159 -10.43 -8.38 -1.19
N GLY A 160 -9.93 -8.53 -2.42
CA GLY A 160 -10.59 -8.01 -3.62
C GLY A 160 -10.65 -6.48 -3.65
N CYS A 161 -9.67 -5.83 -3.04
CA CYS A 161 -9.49 -4.39 -3.06
C CYS A 161 -8.40 -3.99 -4.07
N VAL A 162 -8.45 -2.75 -4.52
CA VAL A 162 -7.41 -2.10 -5.31
C VAL A 162 -6.74 -1.05 -4.42
N VAL A 163 -5.42 -1.00 -4.38
CA VAL A 163 -4.71 0.02 -3.60
C VAL A 163 -4.86 1.38 -4.27
N LEU A 164 -5.24 2.40 -3.50
CA LEU A 164 -5.15 3.80 -3.92
C LEU A 164 -3.89 4.41 -3.31
N THR A 165 -2.99 4.89 -4.16
CA THR A 165 -1.68 5.40 -3.73
C THR A 165 -1.12 6.45 -4.67
N ARG A 166 -0.25 7.33 -4.16
CA ARG A 166 0.62 8.20 -4.94
C ARG A 166 1.98 7.56 -5.25
N ASN A 167 2.34 6.49 -4.54
CA ASN A 167 3.63 5.81 -4.66
C ASN A 167 3.67 4.93 -5.91
N VAL A 168 3.85 5.55 -7.08
CA VAL A 168 3.87 4.85 -8.37
C VAL A 168 5.02 3.85 -8.45
N SER A 169 6.22 4.23 -8.00
CA SER A 169 7.43 3.43 -8.18
C SER A 169 7.34 2.06 -7.52
N GLU A 170 7.00 2.01 -6.23
CA GLU A 170 6.94 0.75 -5.50
C GLU A 170 5.77 -0.12 -5.95
N PHE A 171 4.58 0.45 -6.10
CA PHE A 171 3.40 -0.33 -6.47
C PHE A 171 3.42 -0.79 -7.94
N ASP A 172 4.08 -0.06 -8.85
CA ASP A 172 4.35 -0.55 -10.20
C ASP A 172 5.18 -1.83 -10.18
N LEU A 173 6.26 -1.86 -9.42
CA LEU A 173 7.14 -3.02 -9.29
C LEU A 173 6.43 -4.20 -8.62
N LEU A 174 5.62 -3.94 -7.57
CA LEU A 174 4.82 -4.96 -6.91
C LEU A 174 3.84 -5.63 -7.87
N MET A 175 3.15 -4.86 -8.70
CA MET A 175 2.23 -5.40 -9.72
C MET A 175 2.94 -6.21 -10.81
N GLN A 176 4.20 -5.91 -11.14
CA GLN A 176 5.00 -6.69 -12.08
C GLN A 176 5.44 -8.03 -11.47
N LEU A 177 5.71 -8.06 -10.16
CA LEU A 177 6.12 -9.28 -9.45
C LEU A 177 4.94 -10.18 -9.08
N ASP A 178 3.80 -9.61 -8.77
CA ASP A 178 2.59 -10.34 -8.41
C ASP A 178 1.34 -9.75 -9.09
N PRO A 179 0.90 -10.33 -10.21
CA PRO A 179 -0.23 -9.81 -10.99
C PRO A 179 -1.60 -9.97 -10.32
N ARG A 180 -1.68 -10.55 -9.11
CA ARG A 180 -2.93 -10.66 -8.37
C ARG A 180 -3.40 -9.34 -7.76
N GLY A 181 -2.44 -8.48 -7.41
CA GLY A 181 -2.73 -7.18 -6.83
C GLY A 181 -2.81 -6.09 -7.89
N HIS A 182 -3.57 -5.06 -7.58
CA HIS A 182 -3.75 -3.90 -8.46
C HIS A 182 -3.63 -2.62 -7.66
N ALA A 183 -3.11 -1.58 -8.30
CA ALA A 183 -3.10 -0.23 -7.78
C ALA A 183 -3.73 0.74 -8.77
N ILE A 184 -4.34 1.79 -8.24
CA ILE A 184 -4.79 2.99 -8.92
C ILE A 184 -3.99 4.14 -8.33
N PHE A 185 -3.42 4.95 -9.21
CA PHE A 185 -2.54 6.04 -8.83
C PHE A 185 -3.28 7.38 -8.89
N TYR A 186 -2.81 8.34 -8.10
CA TYR A 186 -3.19 9.73 -8.22
C TYR A 186 -1.96 10.63 -8.15
N ASP A 187 -2.06 11.83 -8.70
CA ASP A 187 -1.04 12.86 -8.59
C ASP A 187 -1.45 13.78 -7.43
N SER A 188 -0.51 14.12 -6.54
CA SER A 188 -0.77 15.14 -5.51
C SER A 188 -0.69 16.55 -6.11
N LEU A 189 -1.37 17.48 -5.50
CA LEU A 189 -1.28 18.92 -5.79
C LEU A 189 0.11 19.46 -5.43
#